data_b5d38ffac993a389159c3e756151fee5
#
_entry.id   b5d38ffac993a389159c3e756151fee5
#
_cell.length_a   1.000
_cell.length_b   1.000
_cell.length_c   1.000
_cell.angle_alpha   90.00
_cell.angle_beta   90.00
_cell.angle_gamma   90.00
#
_symmetry.space_group_name_H-M   'P 1'
#
loop_
_entity.id
_entity.type
_entity.pdbx_description
1 polymer ?
#
loop_
_entity_poly.entity_id
_entity_poly.type
_entity_poly.pdbx_seq_one_letter_code
_entity_poly.pdbx_strand_id
1 'polypeptide(L)'
;MTCDGFALPKKHPEIITMTIRKLLGTLYIQVLIAIALGVLIGHVWPPIGIDLKPLGDGFIKLIKMIIGPIIFCTVVSGITSMHDVKQVGRVGGKALLYFEIVSTIALLIGLLAAHLLQPGVGFNIDVKTLDSSAIAGFVGQAEHGEGITGFLLHVIPTTFFDAFSKGEILPVLFVSVLFGVGLVMVGEKGRPLVGVINQASEVFFRIVGIISRVAPIGAFGAIAFTIGKYGVGSLL
;
A
#
# COMPACT_ATOMS: atom_id res chain seq x y z
N MET A 1 32.04 64.19 -15.89
CA MET A 1 32.53 62.95 -15.22
C MET A 1 31.60 62.68 -14.03
N THR A 2 30.63 61.89 -14.24
CA THR A 2 29.65 61.47 -13.20
C THR A 2 29.83 59.98 -13.03
N CYS A 3 30.23 59.56 -11.77
CA CYS A 3 30.43 58.19 -11.39
C CYS A 3 29.04 57.60 -11.08
N ASP A 4 28.55 56.71 -11.93
CA ASP A 4 27.36 55.91 -11.66
C ASP A 4 27.67 54.81 -10.66
N GLY A 5 26.94 54.84 -9.54
CA GLY A 5 27.04 53.89 -8.43
C GLY A 5 26.58 52.50 -8.84
N PHE A 6 27.44 51.50 -8.65
CA PHE A 6 27.17 50.08 -8.80
C PHE A 6 26.22 49.62 -7.65
N ALA A 7 24.94 49.58 -7.96
CA ALA A 7 23.92 49.04 -7.01
C ALA A 7 23.95 47.52 -7.07
N LEU A 8 24.33 46.89 -5.95
CA LEU A 8 24.22 45.44 -5.75
C LEU A 8 22.74 45.00 -5.78
N PRO A 9 22.39 43.92 -6.49
CA PRO A 9 21.02 43.43 -6.52
C PRO A 9 20.59 42.94 -5.13
N LYS A 10 19.60 43.60 -4.54
CA LYS A 10 18.91 43.14 -3.33
C LYS A 10 18.27 41.76 -3.61
N LYS A 11 18.88 40.73 -3.04
CA LYS A 11 18.38 39.34 -3.08
C LYS A 11 17.04 39.29 -2.34
N HIS A 12 15.94 39.25 -3.11
CA HIS A 12 14.59 39.26 -2.58
C HIS A 12 14.33 38.05 -1.66
N PRO A 13 13.86 38.24 -0.42
CA PRO A 13 13.49 37.14 0.49
C PRO A 13 12.26 36.37 -0.01
N GLU A 14 11.50 36.87 -0.98
CA GLU A 14 10.31 36.24 -1.56
C GLU A 14 10.62 34.92 -2.29
N ILE A 15 11.80 34.76 -2.90
CA ILE A 15 12.15 33.54 -3.63
C ILE A 15 12.31 32.35 -2.67
N ILE A 16 12.85 32.60 -1.48
CA ILE A 16 13.08 31.55 -0.46
C ILE A 16 11.77 31.11 0.15
N THR A 17 10.88 32.05 0.49
CA THR A 17 9.57 31.77 1.07
C THR A 17 8.64 31.05 0.09
N MET A 18 8.71 31.39 -1.21
CA MET A 18 7.93 30.73 -2.26
C MET A 18 8.40 29.29 -2.51
N THR A 19 9.71 29.04 -2.41
CA THR A 19 10.30 27.70 -2.53
C THR A 19 9.94 26.83 -1.32
N ILE A 20 10.05 27.34 -0.09
CA ILE A 20 9.68 26.62 1.14
C ILE A 20 8.19 26.30 1.16
N ARG A 21 7.33 27.23 0.76
CA ARG A 21 5.88 27.01 0.71
C ARG A 21 5.48 25.97 -0.33
N LYS A 22 6.18 25.91 -1.49
CA LYS A 22 6.02 24.84 -2.47
C LYS A 22 6.55 23.51 -1.96
N LEU A 23 7.69 23.51 -1.26
CA LEU A 23 8.26 22.31 -0.65
C LEU A 23 7.34 21.71 0.42
N LEU A 24 6.82 22.51 1.34
CA LEU A 24 5.87 22.12 2.38
C LEU A 24 4.52 21.67 1.81
N GLY A 25 4.18 22.08 0.58
CA GLY A 25 3.00 21.62 -0.14
C GLY A 25 3.12 20.23 -0.74
N THR A 26 4.32 19.63 -0.77
CA THR A 26 4.50 18.28 -1.29
C THR A 26 4.17 17.24 -0.23
N LEU A 27 3.34 16.25 -0.59
CA LEU A 27 2.89 15.18 0.31
C LEU A 27 4.07 14.48 1.00
N TYR A 28 5.16 14.26 0.28
CA TYR A 28 6.37 13.61 0.77
C TYR A 28 6.97 14.34 1.99
N ILE A 29 7.11 15.66 1.91
CA ILE A 29 7.67 16.46 3.00
C ILE A 29 6.71 16.51 4.18
N GLN A 30 5.39 16.59 3.93
CA GLN A 30 4.39 16.53 4.98
C GLN A 30 4.48 15.21 5.76
N VAL A 31 4.67 14.07 5.06
CA VAL A 31 4.86 12.76 5.69
C VAL A 31 6.16 12.73 6.51
N LEU A 32 7.28 13.25 5.99
CA LEU A 32 8.53 13.32 6.74
C LEU A 32 8.42 14.15 8.02
N ILE A 33 7.76 15.31 7.95
CA ILE A 33 7.50 16.15 9.13
C ILE A 33 6.60 15.40 10.13
N ALA A 34 5.56 14.73 9.63
CA ALA A 34 4.65 13.95 10.46
C ALA A 34 5.38 12.80 11.18
N ILE A 35 6.29 12.11 10.50
CA ILE A 35 7.15 11.08 11.09
C ILE A 35 8.03 11.69 12.20
N ALA A 36 8.73 12.80 11.92
CA ALA A 36 9.59 13.46 12.89
C ALA A 36 8.81 13.90 14.14
N LEU A 37 7.61 14.47 13.96
CA LEU A 37 6.72 14.82 15.06
C LEU A 37 6.21 13.58 15.81
N GLY A 38 5.92 12.50 15.12
CA GLY A 38 5.52 11.22 15.71
C GLY A 38 6.61 10.64 16.59
N VAL A 39 7.87 10.65 16.13
CA VAL A 39 9.04 10.25 16.94
C VAL A 39 9.17 11.11 18.19
N LEU A 40 9.07 12.43 18.04
CA LEU A 40 9.18 13.36 19.16
C LEU A 40 8.11 13.10 20.22
N ILE A 41 6.84 13.01 19.82
CA ILE A 41 5.72 12.81 20.76
C ILE A 41 5.80 11.42 21.39
N GLY A 42 6.06 10.36 20.62
CA GLY A 42 6.18 9.02 21.14
C GLY A 42 7.32 8.87 22.13
N HIS A 43 8.42 9.63 21.96
CA HIS A 43 9.56 9.61 22.86
C HIS A 43 9.33 10.43 24.15
N VAL A 44 8.82 11.66 24.00
CA VAL A 44 8.66 12.60 25.15
C VAL A 44 7.42 12.26 25.99
N TRP A 45 6.33 11.84 25.34
CA TRP A 45 5.07 11.49 25.99
C TRP A 45 4.55 10.11 25.53
N PRO A 46 5.20 9.00 25.99
CA PRO A 46 4.83 7.65 25.58
C PRO A 46 3.33 7.32 25.73
N PRO A 47 2.62 7.72 26.81
CA PRO A 47 1.19 7.43 26.93
C PRO A 47 0.35 8.07 25.81
N ILE A 48 0.65 9.34 25.47
CA ILE A 48 -0.04 10.04 24.36
C ILE A 48 0.28 9.36 23.03
N GLY A 49 1.54 8.94 22.83
CA GLY A 49 1.94 8.19 21.64
C GLY A 49 1.12 6.91 21.45
N ILE A 50 0.89 6.16 22.52
CA ILE A 50 0.10 4.92 22.49
C ILE A 50 -1.36 5.20 22.12
N ASP A 51 -1.95 6.27 22.66
CA ASP A 51 -3.34 6.66 22.38
C ASP A 51 -3.57 7.13 20.92
N LEU A 52 -2.49 7.45 20.19
CA LEU A 52 -2.57 7.83 18.78
C LEU A 52 -2.65 6.64 17.79
N LYS A 53 -2.62 5.40 18.27
CA LYS A 53 -2.80 4.19 17.44
C LYS A 53 -4.00 4.26 16.50
N PRO A 54 -5.21 4.73 16.91
CA PRO A 54 -6.37 4.77 16.03
C PRO A 54 -6.19 5.61 14.75
N LEU A 55 -5.29 6.59 14.75
CA LEU A 55 -5.00 7.40 13.56
C LEU A 55 -4.28 6.56 12.48
N GLY A 56 -3.30 5.76 12.89
CA GLY A 56 -2.61 4.82 12.01
C GLY A 56 -3.55 3.71 11.51
N ASP A 57 -4.27 3.07 12.42
CA ASP A 57 -5.21 2.00 12.10
C ASP A 57 -6.34 2.50 11.17
N GLY A 58 -6.83 3.70 11.40
CA GLY A 58 -7.85 4.34 10.55
C GLY A 58 -7.36 4.57 9.13
N PHE A 59 -6.12 5.05 8.97
CA PHE A 59 -5.52 5.24 7.66
C PHE A 59 -5.33 3.91 6.92
N ILE A 60 -4.86 2.86 7.61
CA ILE A 60 -4.71 1.52 7.04
C ILE A 60 -6.08 0.97 6.59
N LYS A 61 -7.14 1.17 7.38
CA LYS A 61 -8.50 0.76 7.02
C LYS A 61 -9.01 1.48 5.77
N LEU A 62 -8.73 2.78 5.64
CA LEU A 62 -9.09 3.55 4.44
C LEU A 62 -8.39 3.01 3.19
N ILE A 63 -7.11 2.65 3.29
CA ILE A 63 -6.37 2.05 2.16
C ILE A 63 -6.95 0.67 1.84
N LYS A 64 -7.14 -0.19 2.85
CA LYS A 64 -7.67 -1.55 2.64
C LYS A 64 -9.03 -1.54 1.95
N MET A 65 -9.90 -0.58 2.29
CA MET A 65 -11.23 -0.43 1.70
C MET A 65 -11.20 -0.28 0.18
N ILE A 66 -10.20 0.41 -0.36
CA ILE A 66 -10.17 0.75 -1.80
C ILE A 66 -9.36 -0.24 -2.65
N ILE A 67 -8.54 -1.11 -2.02
CA ILE A 67 -7.65 -2.05 -2.73
C ILE A 67 -8.46 -3.00 -3.62
N GLY A 68 -9.51 -3.64 -3.07
CA GLY A 68 -10.32 -4.60 -3.81
C GLY A 68 -10.92 -4.02 -5.10
N PRO A 69 -11.68 -2.92 -5.03
CA PRO A 69 -12.23 -2.25 -6.21
C PRO A 69 -11.18 -1.83 -7.24
N ILE A 70 -10.03 -1.35 -6.82
CA ILE A 70 -8.94 -0.95 -7.73
C ILE A 70 -8.37 -2.16 -8.44
N ILE A 71 -8.06 -3.25 -7.72
CA ILE A 71 -7.55 -4.49 -8.32
C ILE A 71 -8.55 -4.99 -9.36
N PHE A 72 -9.84 -5.04 -9.02
CA PHE A 72 -10.86 -5.47 -9.96
C PHE A 72 -10.87 -4.63 -11.24
N CYS A 73 -11.00 -3.31 -11.12
CA CYS A 73 -11.06 -2.44 -12.28
C CYS A 73 -9.80 -2.50 -13.13
N THR A 74 -8.61 -2.49 -12.50
CA THR A 74 -7.33 -2.50 -13.24
C THR A 74 -7.06 -3.82 -13.93
N VAL A 75 -7.36 -4.95 -13.29
CA VAL A 75 -7.17 -6.28 -13.88
C VAL A 75 -8.17 -6.51 -15.01
N VAL A 76 -9.44 -6.17 -14.80
CA VAL A 76 -10.46 -6.30 -15.86
C VAL A 76 -10.11 -5.41 -17.04
N SER A 77 -9.75 -4.15 -16.83
CA SER A 77 -9.32 -3.23 -17.90
C SER A 77 -8.09 -3.75 -18.63
N GLY A 78 -7.11 -4.28 -17.89
CA GLY A 78 -5.91 -4.89 -18.49
C GLY A 78 -6.22 -6.09 -19.38
N ILE A 79 -7.09 -6.99 -18.92
CA ILE A 79 -7.49 -8.19 -19.69
C ILE A 79 -8.32 -7.79 -20.92
N THR A 80 -9.27 -6.88 -20.78
CA THR A 80 -10.15 -6.45 -21.88
C THR A 80 -9.44 -5.59 -22.91
N SER A 81 -8.27 -5.03 -22.61
CA SER A 81 -7.41 -4.38 -23.60
C SER A 81 -6.78 -5.37 -24.59
N MET A 82 -6.76 -6.67 -24.25
CA MET A 82 -6.30 -7.74 -25.13
C MET A 82 -7.49 -8.24 -25.98
N HIS A 83 -7.31 -8.32 -27.28
CA HIS A 83 -8.38 -8.65 -28.21
C HIS A 83 -8.67 -10.16 -28.34
N ASP A 84 -7.83 -11.03 -27.75
CA ASP A 84 -7.92 -12.48 -27.88
C ASP A 84 -7.63 -13.20 -26.56
N VAL A 85 -8.49 -14.16 -26.20
CA VAL A 85 -8.34 -15.01 -25.00
C VAL A 85 -7.00 -15.77 -25.01
N LYS A 86 -6.52 -16.20 -26.20
CA LYS A 86 -5.21 -16.86 -26.32
C LYS A 86 -4.07 -15.93 -25.94
N GLN A 87 -4.18 -14.64 -26.24
CA GLN A 87 -3.21 -13.64 -25.83
C GLN A 87 -3.22 -13.46 -24.31
N VAL A 88 -4.40 -13.41 -23.69
CA VAL A 88 -4.55 -13.35 -22.22
C VAL A 88 -3.86 -14.54 -21.57
N GLY A 89 -4.12 -15.76 -22.04
CA GLY A 89 -3.47 -16.97 -21.50
C GLY A 89 -1.94 -16.96 -21.65
N ARG A 90 -1.43 -16.54 -22.81
CA ARG A 90 0.01 -16.47 -23.06
C ARG A 90 0.71 -15.42 -22.20
N VAL A 91 0.13 -14.24 -22.09
CA VAL A 91 0.69 -13.13 -21.27
C VAL A 91 0.58 -13.49 -19.79
N GLY A 92 -0.58 -14.02 -19.36
CA GLY A 92 -0.80 -14.46 -17.99
C GLY A 92 0.19 -15.55 -17.56
N GLY A 93 0.38 -16.58 -18.39
CA GLY A 93 1.36 -17.66 -18.11
C GLY A 93 2.79 -17.14 -17.99
N LYS A 94 3.22 -16.24 -18.90
CA LYS A 94 4.55 -15.61 -18.81
C LYS A 94 4.69 -14.72 -17.57
N ALA A 95 3.64 -13.97 -17.21
CA ALA A 95 3.64 -13.12 -16.04
C ALA A 95 3.74 -13.96 -14.75
N LEU A 96 2.98 -15.04 -14.63
CA LEU A 96 3.05 -15.96 -13.48
C LEU A 96 4.46 -16.56 -13.34
N LEU A 97 5.04 -17.05 -14.42
CA LEU A 97 6.40 -17.60 -14.40
C LEU A 97 7.43 -16.54 -13.98
N TYR A 98 7.32 -15.33 -14.51
CA TYR A 98 8.20 -14.21 -14.17
C TYR A 98 8.09 -13.85 -12.68
N PHE A 99 6.85 -13.71 -12.18
CA PHE A 99 6.62 -13.39 -10.77
C PHE A 99 7.13 -14.49 -9.84
N GLU A 100 6.94 -15.76 -10.19
CA GLU A 100 7.44 -16.88 -9.40
C GLU A 100 8.97 -16.85 -9.27
N ILE A 101 9.69 -16.67 -10.38
CA ILE A 101 11.15 -16.59 -10.38
C ILE A 101 11.62 -15.37 -9.56
N VAL A 102 11.05 -14.19 -9.82
CA VAL A 102 11.48 -12.96 -9.14
C VAL A 102 11.14 -12.99 -7.66
N SER A 103 9.97 -13.50 -7.27
CA SER A 103 9.57 -13.64 -5.86
C SER A 103 10.47 -14.61 -5.11
N THR A 104 10.82 -15.73 -5.73
CA THR A 104 11.76 -16.71 -5.14
C THR A 104 13.14 -16.10 -4.92
N ILE A 105 13.66 -15.36 -5.91
CA ILE A 105 14.95 -14.65 -5.78
C ILE A 105 14.87 -13.59 -4.67
N ALA A 106 13.81 -12.79 -4.65
CA ALA A 106 13.60 -11.75 -3.64
C ALA A 106 13.52 -12.34 -2.22
N LEU A 107 12.86 -13.50 -2.07
CA LEU A 107 12.73 -14.21 -0.80
C LEU A 107 14.09 -14.75 -0.33
N LEU A 108 14.89 -15.31 -1.24
CA LEU A 108 16.27 -15.75 -0.94
C LEU A 108 17.15 -14.59 -0.51
N ILE A 109 17.08 -13.45 -1.22
CA ILE A 109 17.82 -12.22 -0.85
C ILE A 109 17.38 -11.71 0.51
N GLY A 110 16.05 -11.67 0.77
CA GLY A 110 15.49 -11.23 2.05
C GLY A 110 15.93 -12.13 3.21
N LEU A 111 15.90 -13.44 3.01
CA LEU A 111 16.37 -14.42 4.01
C LEU A 111 17.87 -14.27 4.28
N LEU A 112 18.68 -14.11 3.23
CA LEU A 112 20.12 -13.88 3.36
C LEU A 112 20.40 -12.58 4.13
N ALA A 113 19.73 -11.49 3.78
CA ALA A 113 19.87 -10.22 4.46
C ALA A 113 19.45 -10.32 5.93
N ALA A 114 18.33 -10.97 6.23
CA ALA A 114 17.87 -11.18 7.61
C ALA A 114 18.88 -12.01 8.43
N HIS A 115 19.50 -13.03 7.82
CA HIS A 115 20.49 -13.86 8.48
C HIS A 115 21.83 -13.13 8.70
N LEU A 116 22.25 -12.30 7.76
CA LEU A 116 23.53 -11.56 7.85
C LEU A 116 23.42 -10.33 8.75
N LEU A 117 22.34 -9.56 8.62
CA LEU A 117 22.16 -8.30 9.34
C LEU A 117 21.53 -8.48 10.72
N GLN A 118 20.83 -9.60 10.95
CA GLN A 118 20.16 -9.95 12.20
C GLN A 118 19.41 -8.74 12.82
N PRO A 119 18.50 -8.10 12.09
CA PRO A 119 17.88 -6.81 12.49
C PRO A 119 17.08 -6.89 13.79
N GLY A 120 16.89 -8.08 14.36
CA GLY A 120 16.20 -8.29 15.64
C GLY A 120 17.12 -8.50 16.84
N VAL A 121 18.45 -8.50 16.67
CA VAL A 121 19.39 -8.71 17.78
C VAL A 121 19.41 -7.45 18.67
N GLY A 122 19.06 -7.63 19.94
CA GLY A 122 18.94 -6.53 20.90
C GLY A 122 17.53 -6.05 21.19
N PHE A 123 16.53 -6.51 20.43
CA PHE A 123 15.13 -6.30 20.77
C PHE A 123 14.72 -7.27 21.88
N ASN A 124 14.84 -6.84 23.15
CA ASN A 124 14.32 -7.57 24.32
C ASN A 124 12.80 -7.45 24.43
N ILE A 125 12.07 -7.69 23.33
CA ILE A 125 10.62 -7.68 23.33
C ILE A 125 10.16 -9.08 23.76
N ASP A 126 9.40 -9.15 24.84
CA ASP A 126 8.74 -10.41 25.21
C ASP A 126 7.74 -10.79 24.13
N VAL A 127 8.00 -11.92 23.45
CA VAL A 127 7.16 -12.45 22.36
C VAL A 127 5.69 -12.58 22.76
N LYS A 128 5.42 -12.78 24.09
CA LYS A 128 4.05 -12.86 24.63
C LYS A 128 3.30 -11.52 24.62
N THR A 129 4.01 -10.39 24.54
CA THR A 129 3.40 -9.06 24.50
C THR A 129 3.13 -8.56 23.07
N LEU A 130 3.57 -9.30 22.06
CA LEU A 130 3.30 -8.97 20.66
C LEU A 130 1.81 -9.17 20.35
N ASP A 131 1.21 -8.15 19.76
CA ASP A 131 -0.17 -8.22 19.26
C ASP A 131 -0.21 -9.15 18.04
N SER A 132 -0.53 -10.42 18.29
CA SER A 132 -0.65 -11.43 17.23
C SER A 132 -1.90 -11.23 16.35
N SER A 133 -2.79 -10.29 16.68
CA SER A 133 -4.03 -10.06 15.92
C SER A 133 -3.75 -9.67 14.47
N ALA A 134 -2.66 -8.96 14.20
CA ALA A 134 -2.25 -8.57 12.85
C ALA A 134 -1.82 -9.76 11.98
N ILE A 135 -1.30 -10.83 12.59
CA ILE A 135 -0.86 -12.05 11.89
C ILE A 135 -1.80 -13.23 12.11
N ALA A 136 -2.80 -13.10 12.99
CA ALA A 136 -3.73 -14.18 13.30
C ALA A 136 -4.46 -14.73 12.06
N GLY A 137 -4.76 -13.86 11.09
CA GLY A 137 -5.33 -14.28 9.81
C GLY A 137 -4.41 -15.18 8.99
N PHE A 138 -3.10 -14.92 9.02
CA PHE A 138 -2.10 -15.73 8.30
C PHE A 138 -1.77 -17.01 9.07
N VAL A 139 -1.65 -16.93 10.40
CA VAL A 139 -1.38 -18.09 11.26
C VAL A 139 -2.56 -19.04 11.25
N GLY A 140 -3.81 -18.55 11.33
CA GLY A 140 -5.01 -19.37 11.23
C GLY A 140 -5.12 -20.14 9.91
N GLN A 141 -4.70 -19.52 8.80
CA GLN A 141 -4.61 -20.20 7.51
C GLN A 141 -3.50 -21.27 7.47
N ALA A 142 -2.38 -21.06 8.16
CA ALA A 142 -1.29 -22.02 8.26
C ALA A 142 -1.61 -23.17 9.23
N GLU A 143 -2.30 -22.91 10.34
CA GLU A 143 -2.64 -23.91 11.36
C GLU A 143 -3.77 -24.86 10.93
N HIS A 144 -4.68 -24.42 10.06
CA HIS A 144 -5.75 -25.27 9.54
C HIS A 144 -5.27 -26.31 8.52
N GLY A 145 -3.97 -26.51 8.37
CA GLY A 145 -3.36 -27.72 7.75
C GLY A 145 -3.97 -28.20 6.42
N GLU A 146 -4.77 -27.37 5.76
CA GLU A 146 -5.51 -27.72 4.54
C GLU A 146 -4.62 -27.85 3.31
N GLY A 147 -3.36 -28.15 3.44
CA GLY A 147 -2.46 -28.42 2.34
C GLY A 147 -2.69 -27.55 1.09
N ILE A 148 -2.14 -27.94 -0.03
CA ILE A 148 -2.31 -27.25 -1.34
C ILE A 148 -3.80 -27.20 -1.75
N THR A 149 -4.58 -28.22 -1.43
CA THR A 149 -6.01 -28.30 -1.79
C THR A 149 -6.84 -27.25 -1.08
N GLY A 150 -6.66 -27.05 0.22
CA GLY A 150 -7.35 -26.02 0.99
C GLY A 150 -6.98 -24.61 0.53
N PHE A 151 -5.69 -24.36 0.26
CA PHE A 151 -5.24 -23.10 -0.33
C PHE A 151 -5.95 -22.81 -1.67
N LEU A 152 -6.00 -23.79 -2.59
CA LEU A 152 -6.65 -23.61 -3.88
C LEU A 152 -8.17 -23.36 -3.75
N LEU A 153 -8.82 -24.05 -2.80
CA LEU A 153 -10.23 -23.82 -2.52
C LEU A 153 -10.48 -22.43 -1.92
N HIS A 154 -9.55 -21.93 -1.10
CA HIS A 154 -9.65 -20.60 -0.49
C HIS A 154 -9.54 -19.46 -1.52
N VAL A 155 -8.87 -19.67 -2.65
CA VAL A 155 -8.82 -18.70 -3.76
C VAL A 155 -10.21 -18.48 -4.38
N ILE A 156 -11.09 -19.48 -4.31
CA ILE A 156 -12.46 -19.41 -4.86
C ILE A 156 -13.39 -18.86 -3.79
N PRO A 157 -13.94 -17.65 -3.94
CA PRO A 157 -14.83 -17.07 -2.95
C PRO A 157 -16.20 -17.77 -2.93
N THR A 158 -16.89 -17.76 -1.81
CA THR A 158 -18.22 -18.35 -1.67
C THR A 158 -19.28 -17.65 -2.50
N THR A 159 -19.14 -16.34 -2.69
CA THR A 159 -19.96 -15.53 -3.60
C THR A 159 -19.09 -14.45 -4.28
N PHE A 160 -19.60 -13.91 -5.39
CA PHE A 160 -18.89 -12.82 -6.10
C PHE A 160 -18.55 -11.65 -5.18
N PHE A 161 -19.49 -11.21 -4.35
CA PHE A 161 -19.30 -10.08 -3.45
C PHE A 161 -18.49 -10.41 -2.19
N ASP A 162 -18.45 -11.68 -1.80
CA ASP A 162 -17.64 -12.14 -0.65
C ASP A 162 -16.15 -11.84 -0.84
N ALA A 163 -15.65 -11.97 -2.07
CA ALA A 163 -14.28 -11.60 -2.42
C ALA A 163 -13.91 -10.17 -1.99
N PHE A 164 -14.86 -9.23 -2.16
CA PHE A 164 -14.62 -7.82 -1.83
C PHE A 164 -14.85 -7.52 -0.34
N SER A 165 -15.79 -8.22 0.31
CA SER A 165 -16.15 -7.97 1.70
C SER A 165 -15.10 -8.45 2.70
N LYS A 166 -14.42 -9.55 2.41
CA LYS A 166 -13.35 -10.10 3.26
C LYS A 166 -12.03 -9.35 3.13
N GLY A 167 -11.86 -8.57 2.07
CA GLY A 167 -10.64 -7.80 1.81
C GLY A 167 -9.41 -8.66 1.47
N GLU A 168 -9.64 -9.91 1.05
CA GLU A 168 -8.59 -10.84 0.63
C GLU A 168 -8.26 -10.64 -0.85
N ILE A 169 -6.98 -10.46 -1.15
CA ILE A 169 -6.53 -10.07 -2.49
C ILE A 169 -6.69 -11.20 -3.51
N LEU A 170 -6.43 -12.45 -3.11
CA LEU A 170 -6.46 -13.60 -4.03
C LEU A 170 -7.87 -13.89 -4.57
N PRO A 171 -8.94 -13.96 -3.76
CA PRO A 171 -10.30 -14.08 -4.25
C PRO A 171 -10.73 -12.93 -5.17
N VAL A 172 -10.34 -11.68 -4.84
CA VAL A 172 -10.61 -10.52 -5.70
C VAL A 172 -9.93 -10.67 -7.04
N LEU A 173 -8.66 -11.08 -7.06
CA LEU A 173 -7.89 -11.30 -8.29
C LEU A 173 -8.51 -12.39 -9.14
N PHE A 174 -8.90 -13.52 -8.53
CA PHE A 174 -9.56 -14.64 -9.20
C PHE A 174 -10.85 -14.21 -9.90
N VAL A 175 -11.73 -13.52 -9.15
CA VAL A 175 -12.99 -12.97 -9.69
C VAL A 175 -12.72 -11.97 -10.81
N SER A 176 -11.69 -11.11 -10.65
CA SER A 176 -11.33 -10.09 -11.65
C SER A 176 -10.86 -10.73 -12.97
N VAL A 177 -10.06 -11.80 -12.88
CA VAL A 177 -9.58 -12.54 -14.05
C VAL A 177 -10.75 -13.23 -14.76
N LEU A 178 -11.60 -13.93 -14.01
CA LEU A 178 -12.78 -14.60 -14.60
C LEU A 178 -13.72 -13.59 -15.27
N PHE A 179 -13.98 -12.46 -14.63
CA PHE A 179 -14.84 -11.42 -15.16
C PHE A 179 -14.23 -10.78 -16.42
N GLY A 180 -12.93 -10.49 -16.41
CA GLY A 180 -12.21 -9.93 -17.54
C GLY A 180 -12.21 -10.89 -18.75
N VAL A 181 -11.93 -12.18 -18.53
CA VAL A 181 -12.01 -13.22 -19.58
C VAL A 181 -13.43 -13.33 -20.13
N GLY A 182 -14.44 -13.36 -19.25
CA GLY A 182 -15.84 -13.37 -19.65
C GLY A 182 -16.19 -12.18 -20.55
N LEU A 183 -15.73 -10.97 -20.23
CA LEU A 183 -15.94 -9.78 -21.06
C LEU A 183 -15.26 -9.89 -22.45
N VAL A 184 -14.03 -10.42 -22.50
CA VAL A 184 -13.36 -10.67 -23.80
C VAL A 184 -14.16 -11.66 -24.64
N MET A 185 -14.74 -12.71 -24.03
CA MET A 185 -15.59 -13.69 -24.74
C MET A 185 -16.91 -13.10 -25.22
N VAL A 186 -17.49 -12.12 -24.52
CA VAL A 186 -18.69 -11.38 -24.96
C VAL A 186 -18.40 -10.50 -26.16
N GLY A 187 -17.17 -10.05 -26.32
CA GLY A 187 -16.69 -9.25 -27.44
C GLY A 187 -17.33 -7.87 -27.53
N GLU A 188 -17.74 -7.44 -28.73
CA GLU A 188 -18.23 -6.07 -28.98
C GLU A 188 -19.40 -5.65 -28.08
N LYS A 189 -20.29 -6.59 -27.73
CA LYS A 189 -21.43 -6.30 -26.84
C LYS A 189 -21.01 -5.94 -25.40
N GLY A 190 -19.81 -6.36 -24.99
CA GLY A 190 -19.24 -6.06 -23.69
C GLY A 190 -18.59 -4.67 -23.59
N ARG A 191 -18.30 -4.01 -24.71
CA ARG A 191 -17.61 -2.70 -24.73
C ARG A 191 -18.23 -1.61 -23.85
N PRO A 192 -19.56 -1.42 -23.80
CA PRO A 192 -20.15 -0.44 -22.91
C PRO A 192 -19.80 -0.69 -21.44
N LEU A 193 -19.81 -1.96 -21.01
CA LEU A 193 -19.47 -2.32 -19.63
C LEU A 193 -17.98 -2.09 -19.33
N VAL A 194 -17.09 -2.36 -20.29
CA VAL A 194 -15.67 -2.00 -20.16
C VAL A 194 -15.51 -0.49 -19.97
N GLY A 195 -16.27 0.32 -20.71
CA GLY A 195 -16.28 1.78 -20.56
C GLY A 195 -16.68 2.23 -19.14
N VAL A 196 -17.71 1.61 -18.56
CA VAL A 196 -18.14 1.88 -17.18
C VAL A 196 -17.05 1.50 -16.17
N ILE A 197 -16.41 0.34 -16.35
CA ILE A 197 -15.34 -0.12 -15.46
C ILE A 197 -14.14 0.83 -15.53
N ASN A 198 -13.76 1.32 -16.70
CA ASN A 198 -12.68 2.29 -16.86
C ASN A 198 -13.01 3.62 -16.15
N GLN A 199 -14.23 4.12 -16.29
CA GLN A 199 -14.68 5.32 -15.57
C GLN A 199 -14.69 5.10 -14.05
N ALA A 200 -15.16 3.93 -13.59
CA ALA A 200 -15.11 3.58 -12.17
C ALA A 200 -13.66 3.54 -11.66
N SER A 201 -12.73 3.00 -12.45
CA SER A 201 -11.31 3.00 -12.14
C SER A 201 -10.76 4.42 -11.91
N GLU A 202 -11.12 5.38 -12.77
CA GLU A 202 -10.71 6.77 -12.60
C GLU A 202 -11.25 7.37 -11.30
N VAL A 203 -12.51 7.07 -10.94
CA VAL A 203 -13.11 7.51 -9.67
C VAL A 203 -12.32 6.92 -8.49
N PHE A 204 -12.02 5.62 -8.51
CA PHE A 204 -11.25 4.98 -7.45
C PHE A 204 -9.84 5.57 -7.32
N PHE A 205 -9.14 5.87 -8.41
CA PHE A 205 -7.84 6.56 -8.34
C PHE A 205 -7.96 7.98 -7.76
N ARG A 206 -9.06 8.70 -8.02
CA ARG A 206 -9.32 10.00 -7.38
C ARG A 206 -9.53 9.84 -5.87
N ILE A 207 -10.25 8.79 -5.44
CA ILE A 207 -10.44 8.48 -4.01
C ILE A 207 -9.08 8.16 -3.35
N VAL A 208 -8.21 7.38 -4.01
CA VAL A 208 -6.82 7.16 -3.53
C VAL A 208 -6.09 8.48 -3.34
N GLY A 209 -6.22 9.42 -4.29
CA GLY A 209 -5.64 10.76 -4.17
C GLY A 209 -6.16 11.53 -2.94
N ILE A 210 -7.44 11.37 -2.59
CA ILE A 210 -8.03 11.97 -1.38
C ILE A 210 -7.46 11.29 -0.12
N ILE A 211 -7.46 9.95 -0.08
CA ILE A 211 -6.93 9.16 1.04
C ILE A 211 -5.45 9.46 1.26
N SER A 212 -4.68 9.58 0.18
CA SER A 212 -3.24 9.89 0.26
C SER A 212 -2.96 11.23 0.95
N ARG A 213 -3.87 12.20 0.88
CA ARG A 213 -3.71 13.47 1.61
C ARG A 213 -3.81 13.31 3.14
N VAL A 214 -4.43 12.23 3.60
CA VAL A 214 -4.54 11.88 5.03
C VAL A 214 -3.31 11.08 5.49
N ALA A 215 -2.45 10.61 4.57
CA ALA A 215 -1.27 9.81 4.88
C ALA A 215 -0.34 10.43 5.95
N PRO A 216 -0.07 11.75 5.98
CA PRO A 216 0.72 12.35 7.04
C PRO A 216 0.14 12.12 8.44
N ILE A 217 -1.18 12.18 8.59
CA ILE A 217 -1.88 11.96 9.87
C ILE A 217 -1.75 10.49 10.28
N GLY A 218 -1.93 9.57 9.34
CA GLY A 218 -1.75 8.13 9.58
C GLY A 218 -0.32 7.78 9.97
N ALA A 219 0.67 8.33 9.23
CA ALA A 219 2.09 8.12 9.52
C ALA A 219 2.49 8.68 10.90
N PHE A 220 2.02 9.89 11.24
CA PHE A 220 2.21 10.48 12.56
C PHE A 220 1.72 9.56 13.68
N GLY A 221 0.45 9.10 13.60
CA GLY A 221 -0.15 8.24 14.61
C GLY A 221 0.55 6.88 14.73
N ALA A 222 0.88 6.26 13.61
CA ALA A 222 1.56 4.96 13.58
C ALA A 222 2.96 5.04 14.20
N ILE A 223 3.75 6.06 13.86
CA ILE A 223 5.10 6.23 14.38
C ILE A 223 5.08 6.64 15.87
N ALA A 224 4.18 7.56 16.26
CA ALA A 224 4.02 7.94 17.66
C ALA A 224 3.65 6.73 18.54
N PHE A 225 2.75 5.86 18.06
CA PHE A 225 2.40 4.62 18.74
C PHE A 225 3.59 3.66 18.85
N THR A 226 4.31 3.44 17.75
CA THR A 226 5.45 2.50 17.71
C THR A 226 6.53 2.94 18.71
N ILE A 227 6.90 4.22 18.68
CA ILE A 227 7.91 4.78 19.59
C ILE A 227 7.41 4.79 21.04
N GLY A 228 6.15 5.17 21.28
CA GLY A 228 5.55 5.19 22.60
C GLY A 228 5.50 3.81 23.25
N LYS A 229 5.24 2.76 22.46
CA LYS A 229 5.11 1.38 22.95
C LYS A 229 6.46 0.64 23.03
N TYR A 230 7.32 0.81 22.05
CA TYR A 230 8.55 -0.01 21.90
C TYR A 230 9.84 0.79 22.08
N GLY A 231 9.74 2.12 22.25
CA GLY A 231 10.90 3.01 22.38
C GLY A 231 11.57 3.36 21.06
N VAL A 232 12.50 4.33 21.09
CA VAL A 232 13.24 4.81 19.91
C VAL A 232 14.12 3.72 19.29
N GLY A 233 14.60 2.77 20.09
CA GLY A 233 15.37 1.61 19.61
C GLY A 233 14.63 0.75 18.57
N SER A 234 13.30 0.87 18.49
CA SER A 234 12.49 0.16 17.48
C SER A 234 12.66 0.69 16.04
N LEU A 235 13.34 1.83 15.85
CA LEU A 235 13.62 2.41 14.53
C LEU A 235 15.04 2.08 14.02
N LEU A 236 15.89 1.51 14.86
CA LEU A 236 17.26 1.13 14.54
C LEU A 236 17.35 -0.36 14.27
#